data_46d01381070708635e07b6e5fbd85f47
#
_entry.id   46d01381070708635e07b6e5fbd85f47
#
_cell.length_a   1.000
_cell.length_b   1.000
_cell.length_c   1.000
_cell.angle_alpha   90.00
_cell.angle_beta   90.00
_cell.angle_gamma   90.00
#
_symmetry.space_group_name_H-M   'P 1'
#
loop_
_entity.id
_entity.type
_entity.pdbx_description
1 polymer ?
#
loop_
_entity_poly.entity_id
_entity_poly.type
_entity_poly.pdbx_seq_one_letter_code
_entity_poly.pdbx_strand_id
1 'polypeptide(L)'
;TADDDHDVTAQVDITVTALTLDADDRVTGAIADVTEPALTVSADGTVSAPELVKTKLEQGDQYGMRGASALDKEWYEHSEGWCDYLKGRTRAEVASIPDDGSDADLAAVCTISVTELQKAALAAFAEE
;
A
#
# COMPACT_ATOMS: atom_id res chain seq x y z
N THR A 1 3.71 -26.34 0.62
CA THR A 1 3.09 -27.53 0.00
C THR A 1 1.90 -27.94 0.85
N ALA A 2 0.72 -28.12 0.23
CA ALA A 2 -0.42 -28.68 0.93
C ALA A 2 -0.12 -30.12 1.34
N ASP A 3 -0.49 -30.49 2.53
CA ASP A 3 -0.38 -31.85 3.07
C ASP A 3 -1.69 -32.25 3.75
N ASP A 4 -1.72 -33.43 4.38
CA ASP A 4 -2.93 -33.98 5.00
C ASP A 4 -3.52 -33.10 6.13
N ASP A 5 -2.73 -32.18 6.66
CA ASP A 5 -3.11 -31.33 7.80
C ASP A 5 -3.16 -29.84 7.49
N HIS A 6 -2.65 -29.40 6.34
CA HIS A 6 -2.47 -27.97 6.05
C HIS A 6 -2.85 -27.59 4.63
N ASP A 7 -3.61 -26.50 4.51
CA ASP A 7 -3.81 -25.80 3.24
C ASP A 7 -2.60 -24.94 2.90
N VAL A 8 -2.41 -24.66 1.62
CA VAL A 8 -1.40 -23.72 1.13
C VAL A 8 -2.08 -22.50 0.55
N THR A 9 -1.63 -21.31 0.95
CA THR A 9 -2.09 -20.04 0.36
C THR A 9 -1.01 -19.50 -0.54
N ALA A 10 -1.38 -19.14 -1.77
CA ALA A 10 -0.56 -18.37 -2.69
C ALA A 10 -1.15 -16.96 -2.81
N GLN A 11 -0.33 -15.94 -2.57
CA GLN A 11 -0.76 -14.54 -2.58
C GLN A 11 0.22 -13.70 -3.38
N VAL A 12 -0.32 -12.70 -4.10
CA VAL A 12 0.45 -11.68 -4.81
C VAL A 12 0.01 -10.32 -4.28
N ASP A 13 0.96 -9.51 -3.83
CA ASP A 13 0.71 -8.15 -3.40
C ASP A 13 1.05 -7.19 -4.53
N ILE A 14 0.10 -6.37 -4.93
CA ILE A 14 0.24 -5.38 -6.01
C ILE A 14 0.00 -4.00 -5.43
N THR A 15 1.02 -3.14 -5.48
CA THR A 15 0.95 -1.75 -5.06
C THR A 15 0.88 -0.84 -6.28
N VAL A 16 -0.10 0.04 -6.32
CA VAL A 16 -0.35 0.97 -7.41
C VAL A 16 -0.36 2.38 -6.89
N THR A 17 0.35 3.29 -7.56
CA THR A 17 0.34 4.72 -7.27
C THR A 17 0.12 5.52 -8.55
N ALA A 18 -0.75 6.52 -8.47
CA ALA A 18 -0.91 7.53 -9.50
C ALA A 18 -0.55 8.90 -8.90
N LEU A 19 0.18 9.71 -9.68
CA LEU A 19 0.61 11.03 -9.28
C LEU A 19 0.14 12.08 -10.28
N THR A 20 -0.16 13.28 -9.79
CA THR A 20 -0.18 14.50 -10.61
C THR A 20 0.97 15.39 -10.20
N LEU A 21 1.63 16.01 -11.17
CA LEU A 21 2.81 16.85 -10.98
C LEU A 21 2.56 18.25 -11.53
N ASP A 22 3.22 19.24 -10.93
CA ASP A 22 3.26 20.59 -11.47
C ASP A 22 4.41 20.78 -12.49
N ALA A 23 4.58 22.01 -12.99
CA ALA A 23 5.62 22.34 -13.98
C ALA A 23 7.06 22.17 -13.44
N ASP A 24 7.25 22.11 -12.13
CA ASP A 24 8.53 21.89 -11.46
C ASP A 24 8.74 20.44 -11.02
N ASP A 25 7.92 19.50 -11.56
CA ASP A 25 7.92 18.08 -11.22
C ASP A 25 7.71 17.78 -9.73
N ARG A 26 6.90 18.64 -9.07
CA ARG A 26 6.47 18.43 -7.70
C ARG A 26 5.09 17.81 -7.65
N VAL A 27 4.90 16.89 -6.74
CA VAL A 27 3.61 16.22 -6.54
C VAL A 27 2.54 17.24 -6.15
N THR A 28 1.44 17.27 -6.89
CA THR A 28 0.24 18.06 -6.57
C THR A 28 -0.91 17.20 -6.05
N GLY A 29 -0.91 15.93 -6.37
CA GLY A 29 -1.87 14.96 -5.89
C GLY A 29 -1.35 13.54 -6.05
N ALA A 30 -1.83 12.64 -5.22
CA ALA A 30 -1.47 11.25 -5.25
C ALA A 30 -2.63 10.37 -4.78
N ILE A 31 -2.69 9.17 -5.32
CA ILE A 31 -3.50 8.08 -4.79
C ILE A 31 -2.65 6.82 -4.76
N ALA A 32 -2.71 6.08 -3.68
CA ALA A 32 -1.98 4.83 -3.51
C ALA A 32 -2.93 3.74 -3.01
N ASP A 33 -2.85 2.58 -3.63
CA ASP A 33 -3.71 1.44 -3.33
C ASP A 33 -2.92 0.14 -3.36
N VAL A 34 -3.42 -0.87 -2.68
CA VAL A 34 -2.83 -2.20 -2.64
C VAL A 34 -3.93 -3.23 -2.80
N THR A 35 -3.68 -4.22 -3.65
CA THR A 35 -4.52 -5.42 -3.74
C THR A 35 -3.69 -6.66 -3.42
N GLU A 36 -4.30 -7.60 -2.73
CA GLU A 36 -3.64 -8.82 -2.26
C GLU A 36 -4.43 -10.07 -2.72
N PRO A 37 -4.54 -10.31 -4.04
CA PRO A 37 -5.24 -11.49 -4.52
C PRO A 37 -4.53 -12.77 -4.04
N ALA A 38 -5.33 -13.68 -3.50
CA ALA A 38 -4.82 -14.94 -2.95
C ALA A 38 -5.71 -16.09 -3.38
N LEU A 39 -5.09 -17.28 -3.46
CA LEU A 39 -5.82 -18.53 -3.61
C LEU A 39 -5.35 -19.53 -2.55
N THR A 40 -6.22 -20.45 -2.21
CA THR A 40 -5.92 -21.54 -1.27
C THR A 40 -6.00 -22.87 -1.99
N VAL A 41 -5.03 -23.74 -1.75
CA VAL A 41 -5.03 -25.12 -2.21
C VAL A 41 -5.14 -26.02 -0.98
N SER A 42 -6.25 -26.76 -0.90
CA SER A 42 -6.48 -27.71 0.20
C SER A 42 -5.66 -28.99 0.03
N ALA A 43 -5.61 -29.79 1.08
CA ALA A 43 -4.86 -31.05 1.10
C ALA A 43 -5.29 -32.03 -0.03
N ASP A 44 -6.55 -31.99 -0.45
CA ASP A 44 -7.08 -32.80 -1.55
C ASP A 44 -6.80 -32.24 -2.95
N GLY A 45 -6.08 -31.09 -3.03
CA GLY A 45 -5.77 -30.43 -4.28
C GLY A 45 -6.85 -29.48 -4.81
N THR A 46 -7.91 -29.24 -4.06
CA THR A 46 -8.96 -28.29 -4.46
C THR A 46 -8.44 -26.87 -4.37
N VAL A 47 -8.59 -26.11 -5.46
CA VAL A 47 -8.19 -24.71 -5.53
C VAL A 47 -9.41 -23.82 -5.29
N SER A 48 -9.29 -22.90 -4.34
CA SER A 48 -10.30 -21.90 -4.02
C SER A 48 -9.73 -20.50 -4.19
N ALA A 49 -10.46 -19.63 -4.88
CA ALA A 49 -10.12 -18.21 -5.01
C ALA A 49 -11.39 -17.38 -4.85
N PRO A 50 -11.29 -16.16 -4.28
CA PRO A 50 -12.45 -15.29 -4.22
C PRO A 50 -12.84 -14.85 -5.64
N GLU A 51 -14.16 -14.71 -5.89
CA GLU A 51 -14.67 -14.22 -7.17
C GLU A 51 -14.34 -12.74 -7.39
N LEU A 52 -14.28 -11.98 -6.30
CA LEU A 52 -13.98 -10.55 -6.31
C LEU A 52 -12.96 -10.25 -5.21
N VAL A 53 -11.84 -9.64 -5.61
CA VAL A 53 -10.83 -9.16 -4.69
C VAL A 53 -10.95 -7.64 -4.58
N LYS A 54 -11.34 -7.15 -3.41
CA LYS A 54 -11.38 -5.73 -3.11
C LYS A 54 -9.97 -5.25 -2.77
N THR A 55 -9.61 -4.07 -3.29
CA THR A 55 -8.39 -3.39 -2.86
C THR A 55 -8.50 -2.91 -1.42
N LYS A 56 -7.38 -2.53 -0.82
CA LYS A 56 -7.39 -1.99 0.55
C LYS A 56 -8.18 -0.70 0.67
N LEU A 57 -8.15 0.18 -0.36
CA LEU A 57 -8.98 1.38 -0.38
C LEU A 57 -10.48 1.02 -0.46
N GLU A 58 -10.84 0.08 -1.31
CA GLU A 58 -12.24 -0.36 -1.44
C GLU A 58 -12.78 -1.01 -0.16
N GLN A 59 -11.93 -1.65 0.62
CA GLN A 59 -12.32 -2.25 1.90
C GLN A 59 -12.65 -1.19 2.95
N GLY A 60 -12.01 0.00 2.89
CA GLY A 60 -12.26 1.08 3.84
C GLY A 60 -12.20 0.61 5.30
N ASP A 61 -13.24 0.90 6.07
CA ASP A 61 -13.33 0.48 7.48
C ASP A 61 -13.42 -1.05 7.66
N GLN A 62 -13.78 -1.79 6.62
CA GLN A 62 -13.87 -3.25 6.67
C GLN A 62 -12.50 -3.92 6.69
N TYR A 63 -11.43 -3.20 6.36
CA TYR A 63 -10.07 -3.73 6.48
C TYR A 63 -9.73 -4.08 7.94
N GLY A 64 -10.22 -3.26 8.88
CA GLY A 64 -10.24 -3.63 10.29
C GLY A 64 -8.92 -3.47 11.05
N MET A 65 -8.07 -2.52 10.64
CA MET A 65 -6.80 -2.29 11.33
C MET A 65 -6.83 -1.19 12.39
N ARG A 66 -7.89 -0.41 12.48
CA ARG A 66 -7.99 0.77 13.36
C ARG A 66 -7.57 0.45 14.80
N GLY A 67 -8.11 -0.60 15.37
CA GLY A 67 -7.81 -1.00 16.75
C GLY A 67 -6.36 -1.45 17.00
N ALA A 68 -5.63 -1.79 15.95
CA ALA A 68 -4.21 -2.17 16.02
C ALA A 68 -3.28 -1.02 15.61
N SER A 69 -3.83 0.06 15.07
CA SER A 69 -3.07 1.21 14.60
C SER A 69 -2.71 2.14 15.75
N ALA A 70 -1.44 2.54 15.84
CA ALA A 70 -0.99 3.52 16.83
C ALA A 70 -1.64 4.90 16.66
N LEU A 71 -2.16 5.22 15.48
CA LEU A 71 -2.85 6.48 15.18
C LEU A 71 -4.38 6.33 15.20
N ASP A 72 -4.92 5.17 15.59
CA ASP A 72 -6.35 4.89 15.55
C ASP A 72 -6.96 5.11 14.14
N LYS A 73 -6.25 4.66 13.11
CA LYS A 73 -6.59 4.84 11.70
C LYS A 73 -6.75 3.51 10.98
N GLU A 74 -7.61 3.50 9.97
CA GLU A 74 -7.69 2.44 8.99
C GLU A 74 -6.59 2.58 7.91
N TRP A 75 -6.40 1.53 7.13
CA TRP A 75 -5.38 1.51 6.10
C TRP A 75 -5.54 2.65 5.09
N TYR A 76 -6.77 2.94 4.65
CA TYR A 76 -7.02 4.01 3.69
C TYR A 76 -6.64 5.39 4.25
N GLU A 77 -6.81 5.62 5.56
CA GLU A 77 -6.43 6.88 6.22
C GLU A 77 -4.90 7.02 6.29
N HIS A 78 -4.16 5.90 6.47
CA HIS A 78 -2.71 5.90 6.36
C HIS A 78 -2.24 6.17 4.93
N SER A 79 -2.90 5.59 3.94
CA SER A 79 -2.61 5.84 2.52
C SER A 79 -2.85 7.29 2.16
N GLU A 80 -3.96 7.89 2.62
CA GLU A 80 -4.23 9.33 2.45
C GLU A 80 -3.15 10.17 3.11
N GLY A 81 -2.73 9.83 4.32
CA GLY A 81 -1.63 10.51 5.03
C GLY A 81 -0.31 10.44 4.26
N TRP A 82 0.02 9.28 3.70
CA TRP A 82 1.18 9.11 2.82
C TRP A 82 1.07 9.99 1.58
N CYS A 83 -0.07 9.97 0.90
CA CYS A 83 -0.30 10.77 -0.31
C CYS A 83 -0.22 12.27 -0.04
N ASP A 84 -0.77 12.73 1.08
CA ASP A 84 -0.66 14.13 1.49
C ASP A 84 0.79 14.52 1.83
N TYR A 85 1.54 13.62 2.45
CA TYR A 85 2.95 13.81 2.76
C TYR A 85 3.82 13.97 1.50
N LEU A 86 3.43 13.34 0.38
CA LEU A 86 4.14 13.46 -0.90
C LEU A 86 3.96 14.83 -1.56
N LYS A 87 2.89 15.56 -1.26
CA LYS A 87 2.59 16.84 -1.92
C LYS A 87 3.72 17.86 -1.75
N GLY A 88 4.09 18.51 -2.83
CA GLY A 88 5.17 19.49 -2.90
C GLY A 88 6.57 18.89 -3.05
N ARG A 89 6.72 17.58 -3.07
CA ARG A 89 8.01 16.89 -3.18
C ARG A 89 8.34 16.55 -4.63
N THR A 90 9.63 16.64 -4.94
CA THR A 90 10.19 16.12 -6.20
C THR A 90 10.49 14.63 -6.09
N ARG A 91 10.80 13.99 -7.21
CA ARG A 91 11.22 12.57 -7.23
C ARG A 91 12.41 12.31 -6.29
N ALA A 92 13.44 13.18 -6.33
CA ALA A 92 14.61 13.04 -5.49
C ALA A 92 14.28 13.15 -4.00
N GLU A 93 13.37 14.06 -3.63
CA GLU A 93 12.89 14.22 -2.26
C GLU A 93 12.09 13.00 -1.81
N VAL A 94 11.24 12.44 -2.67
CA VAL A 94 10.52 11.18 -2.38
C VAL A 94 11.48 10.02 -2.19
N ALA A 95 12.52 9.92 -3.02
CA ALA A 95 13.54 8.87 -2.90
C ALA A 95 14.34 8.95 -1.59
N SER A 96 14.44 10.13 -0.99
CA SER A 96 15.17 10.35 0.26
C SER A 96 14.34 10.15 1.53
N ILE A 97 13.06 9.88 1.42
CA ILE A 97 12.19 9.60 2.58
C ILE A 97 12.67 8.30 3.24
N PRO A 98 13.01 8.32 4.55
CA PRO A 98 13.35 7.09 5.25
C PRO A 98 12.12 6.20 5.41
N ASP A 99 12.28 4.90 5.17
CA ASP A 99 11.19 3.92 5.27
C ASP A 99 11.21 3.11 6.58
N ASP A 100 12.06 3.51 7.51
CA ASP A 100 12.28 2.88 8.82
C ASP A 100 11.44 3.49 9.95
N GLY A 101 10.56 4.45 9.64
CA GLY A 101 9.73 5.15 10.61
C GLY A 101 10.44 6.28 11.36
N SER A 102 11.67 6.63 10.97
CA SER A 102 12.44 7.68 11.65
C SER A 102 12.00 9.11 11.34
N ASP A 103 11.22 9.31 10.26
CA ASP A 103 10.66 10.62 9.94
C ASP A 103 9.43 10.90 10.80
N ALA A 104 9.54 11.86 11.72
CA ALA A 104 8.49 12.18 12.66
C ALA A 104 7.23 12.79 12.00
N ASP A 105 7.40 13.56 10.94
CA ASP A 105 6.28 14.17 10.22
C ASP A 105 5.48 13.11 9.46
N LEU A 106 6.16 12.15 8.85
CA LEU A 106 5.52 11.01 8.21
C LEU A 106 4.83 10.12 9.26
N ALA A 107 5.50 9.79 10.34
CA ALA A 107 4.97 8.95 11.41
C ALA A 107 3.70 9.55 12.06
N ALA A 108 3.55 10.88 12.03
CA ALA A 108 2.37 11.56 12.55
C ALA A 108 1.11 11.33 11.70
N VAL A 109 1.26 10.93 10.44
CA VAL A 109 0.14 10.77 9.49
C VAL A 109 0.02 9.36 8.93
N CYS A 110 1.10 8.59 8.94
CA CYS A 110 1.17 7.24 8.37
C CYS A 110 2.17 6.39 9.15
N THR A 111 1.71 5.29 9.71
CA THR A 111 2.56 4.33 10.45
C THR A 111 2.62 2.95 9.80
N ILE A 112 1.95 2.74 8.67
CA ILE A 112 2.13 1.53 7.87
C ILE A 112 3.50 1.57 7.18
N SER A 113 4.02 0.40 6.79
CA SER A 113 5.25 0.33 6.01
C SER A 113 5.06 1.06 4.68
N VAL A 114 5.97 1.97 4.37
CA VAL A 114 5.94 2.76 3.13
C VAL A 114 6.91 2.27 2.06
N THR A 115 7.66 1.20 2.32
CA THR A 115 8.69 0.70 1.38
C THR A 115 8.13 0.46 -0.02
N GLU A 116 7.05 -0.31 -0.14
CA GLU A 116 6.44 -0.61 -1.43
C GLU A 116 5.65 0.58 -2.00
N LEU A 117 5.03 1.38 -1.13
CA LEU A 117 4.36 2.63 -1.52
C LEU A 117 5.37 3.62 -2.12
N GLN A 118 6.55 3.74 -1.52
CA GLN A 118 7.63 4.60 -2.02
C GLN A 118 8.15 4.13 -3.38
N LYS A 119 8.37 2.84 -3.55
CA LYS A 119 8.77 2.27 -4.86
C LYS A 119 7.74 2.56 -5.94
N ALA A 120 6.46 2.36 -5.64
CA ALA A 120 5.38 2.64 -6.57
C ALA A 120 5.29 4.13 -6.90
N ALA A 121 5.47 5.02 -5.92
CA ALA A 121 5.49 6.46 -6.12
C ALA A 121 6.66 6.87 -7.04
N LEU A 122 7.86 6.34 -6.80
CA LEU A 122 9.03 6.62 -7.64
C LEU A 122 8.83 6.15 -9.09
N ALA A 123 8.17 5.02 -9.28
CA ALA A 123 7.84 4.51 -10.61
C ALA A 123 6.77 5.36 -11.33
N ALA A 124 5.92 6.06 -10.57
CA ALA A 124 4.87 6.90 -11.13
C ALA A 124 5.39 8.26 -11.65
N PHE A 125 6.58 8.70 -11.22
CA PHE A 125 7.21 9.87 -11.84
C PHE A 125 7.61 9.52 -13.27
N ALA A 126 7.16 10.32 -14.23
CA ALA A 126 7.47 10.09 -15.64
C ALA A 126 8.97 10.19 -15.87
N GLU A 127 9.50 9.22 -16.60
CA GLU A 127 10.83 9.31 -17.19
C GLU A 127 10.70 9.88 -18.60
N GLU A 128 11.43 10.93 -18.85
CA GLU A 128 11.51 11.51 -20.20
C GLU A 128 12.58 10.81 -21.04
#